data_ebcc1c39fddf2aaaf713d8e1d94c76ff
#
_entry.id   ebcc1c39fddf2aaaf713d8e1d94c76ff
#
_cell.length_a   1.000
_cell.length_b   1.000
_cell.length_c   1.000
_cell.angle_alpha   90.00
_cell.angle_beta   90.00
_cell.angle_gamma   90.00
#
_symmetry.space_group_name_H-M   'P 1'
#
loop_
_entity.id
_entity.type
_entity.pdbx_description
1 polymer ?
#
loop_
_entity_poly.entity_id
_entity_poly.type
_entity_poly.pdbx_seq_one_letter_code
_entity_poly.pdbx_strand_id
1 'polypeptide(L)'
;MLFKLVSSFSPTGDQPEAIRQITSGLTEGDKYITLQGVTGSGKTFTVANAVQELQRPTLVLAHNKTLAAQLYSEFKQFFPDNAVEYFVSYYDYYQPEAYIPSSGVYIEKDLSINEEIEKLRLSTTSSLLSGRRDVLVVASVSCLYGIGNPVEFQKNVIALEKGELISRTQLLHKLVQSLYSRTTGEFNRGNFRLNGDIIDIFPGYADVAFKIHFFGDEIDEIESFDPIENRILEKFDRVTLFPANMFVTSPDILQNAISKIQDDCFQDAFQPPKSYPNAFQKLPKWSQNAIWASPNSNLYF
;
A
#
# COMPACT_ATOMS: atom_id res chain seq x y z
N MET A 1 -5.66 -11.46 -17.19
CA MET A 1 -4.39 -11.74 -17.91
C MET A 1 -3.80 -13.02 -17.35
N LEU A 2 -2.92 -13.70 -18.13
CA LEU A 2 -2.21 -14.89 -17.71
C LEU A 2 -0.72 -14.56 -17.52
N PHE A 3 -0.04 -15.29 -16.64
CA PHE A 3 1.40 -15.18 -16.51
C PHE A 3 2.08 -15.59 -17.82
N LYS A 4 2.99 -14.75 -18.30
CA LYS A 4 3.79 -14.98 -19.49
C LYS A 4 5.26 -14.75 -19.16
N LEU A 5 6.02 -15.84 -19.03
CA LEU A 5 7.45 -15.81 -18.78
C LEU A 5 8.19 -15.33 -20.03
N VAL A 6 9.07 -14.37 -19.85
CA VAL A 6 10.00 -13.88 -20.87
C VAL A 6 11.43 -14.18 -20.42
N SER A 7 12.13 -15.02 -21.15
CA SER A 7 13.52 -15.38 -20.84
C SER A 7 14.27 -15.78 -22.09
N SER A 8 15.55 -15.46 -22.16
CA SER A 8 16.49 -15.99 -23.17
C SER A 8 16.98 -17.40 -22.83
N PHE A 9 16.68 -17.89 -21.63
CA PHE A 9 17.07 -19.21 -21.16
C PHE A 9 15.92 -20.19 -21.26
N SER A 10 16.22 -21.45 -21.48
CA SER A 10 15.31 -22.58 -21.34
C SER A 10 15.70 -23.45 -20.14
N PRO A 11 14.75 -24.14 -19.49
CA PRO A 11 15.08 -25.06 -18.39
C PRO A 11 16.04 -26.16 -18.85
N THR A 12 17.11 -26.38 -18.07
CA THR A 12 18.17 -27.36 -18.38
C THR A 12 18.50 -28.23 -17.17
N GLY A 13 19.18 -29.37 -17.41
CA GLY A 13 19.58 -30.31 -16.36
C GLY A 13 18.35 -30.87 -15.62
N ASP A 14 18.32 -30.74 -14.30
CA ASP A 14 17.23 -31.23 -13.45
C ASP A 14 16.05 -30.26 -13.34
N GLN A 15 16.15 -29.06 -13.91
CA GLN A 15 15.08 -28.04 -13.82
C GLN A 15 13.75 -28.49 -14.46
N PRO A 16 13.70 -29.11 -15.68
CA PRO A 16 12.44 -29.57 -16.26
C PRO A 16 11.72 -30.56 -15.36
N GLU A 17 12.42 -31.50 -14.75
CA GLU A 17 11.85 -32.49 -13.85
C GLU A 17 11.37 -31.83 -12.55
N ALA A 18 12.13 -30.90 -11.97
CA ALA A 18 11.74 -30.14 -10.79
C ALA A 18 10.46 -29.30 -11.04
N ILE A 19 10.36 -28.65 -12.21
CA ILE A 19 9.15 -27.90 -12.60
C ILE A 19 7.95 -28.85 -12.66
N ARG A 20 8.09 -29.99 -13.34
CA ARG A 20 7.03 -30.98 -13.47
C ARG A 20 6.57 -31.51 -12.11
N GLN A 21 7.49 -31.81 -11.19
CA GLN A 21 7.16 -32.29 -9.83
C GLN A 21 6.43 -31.23 -9.02
N ILE A 22 6.87 -29.95 -9.07
CA ILE A 22 6.21 -28.84 -8.37
C ILE A 22 4.80 -28.64 -8.92
N THR A 23 4.63 -28.60 -10.24
CA THR A 23 3.33 -28.34 -10.86
C THR A 23 2.35 -29.48 -10.67
N SER A 24 2.79 -30.76 -10.80
CA SER A 24 1.93 -31.91 -10.53
C SER A 24 1.54 -31.99 -9.06
N GLY A 25 2.50 -31.89 -8.13
CA GLY A 25 2.23 -31.96 -6.70
C GLY A 25 1.23 -30.89 -6.25
N LEU A 26 1.42 -29.62 -6.66
CA LEU A 26 0.47 -28.55 -6.35
C LEU A 26 -0.90 -28.72 -7.01
N THR A 27 -0.97 -29.38 -8.14
CA THR A 27 -2.23 -29.69 -8.85
C THR A 27 -2.95 -30.85 -8.17
N GLU A 28 -2.23 -31.83 -7.69
CA GLU A 28 -2.75 -32.98 -6.93
C GLU A 28 -3.14 -32.66 -5.49
N GLY A 29 -2.75 -31.45 -5.02
CA GLY A 29 -3.16 -30.92 -3.71
C GLY A 29 -2.11 -31.02 -2.62
N ASP A 30 -0.85 -31.24 -2.97
CA ASP A 30 0.26 -31.17 -2.03
C ASP A 30 0.32 -29.79 -1.37
N LYS A 31 0.37 -29.78 -0.04
CA LYS A 31 0.42 -28.53 0.73
C LYS A 31 1.83 -27.98 0.88
N TYR A 32 2.83 -28.84 0.83
CA TYR A 32 4.23 -28.52 1.08
C TYR A 32 5.11 -29.21 0.07
N ILE A 33 5.94 -28.44 -0.63
CA ILE A 33 6.95 -28.94 -1.58
C ILE A 33 8.27 -28.25 -1.23
N THR A 34 9.36 -29.01 -1.20
CA THR A 34 10.70 -28.48 -0.95
C THR A 34 11.55 -28.55 -2.20
N LEU A 35 11.96 -27.40 -2.74
CA LEU A 35 12.94 -27.32 -3.83
C LEU A 35 14.33 -27.10 -3.24
N GLN A 36 15.18 -28.14 -3.30
CA GLN A 36 16.59 -28.09 -2.86
C GLN A 36 17.52 -27.89 -4.05
N GLY A 37 18.50 -27.01 -3.89
CA GLY A 37 19.53 -26.79 -4.91
C GLY A 37 20.61 -25.84 -4.41
N VAL A 38 21.81 -25.98 -4.96
CA VAL A 38 22.96 -25.11 -4.62
C VAL A 38 22.72 -23.66 -5.09
N THR A 39 23.50 -22.74 -4.56
CA THR A 39 23.47 -21.34 -5.01
C THR A 39 23.82 -21.29 -6.50
N GLY A 40 23.08 -20.51 -7.29
CA GLY A 40 23.28 -20.39 -8.74
C GLY A 40 22.67 -21.52 -9.59
N SER A 41 21.98 -22.50 -8.99
CA SER A 41 21.30 -23.57 -9.77
C SER A 41 20.02 -23.13 -10.50
N GLY A 42 19.66 -21.84 -10.47
CA GLY A 42 18.49 -21.32 -11.15
C GLY A 42 17.16 -21.61 -10.45
N LYS A 43 17.14 -21.74 -9.11
CA LYS A 43 15.91 -22.00 -8.35
C LYS A 43 14.81 -20.97 -8.62
N THR A 44 15.17 -19.68 -8.70
CA THR A 44 14.20 -18.61 -9.02
C THR A 44 13.57 -18.82 -10.39
N PHE A 45 14.38 -19.20 -11.39
CA PHE A 45 13.90 -19.51 -12.75
C PHE A 45 13.02 -20.75 -12.77
N THR A 46 13.35 -21.79 -12.01
CA THR A 46 12.53 -22.99 -11.83
C THR A 46 11.15 -22.63 -11.26
N VAL A 47 11.12 -21.81 -10.20
CA VAL A 47 9.87 -21.34 -9.59
C VAL A 47 9.08 -20.46 -10.57
N ALA A 48 9.73 -19.59 -11.33
CA ALA A 48 9.07 -18.75 -12.32
C ALA A 48 8.36 -19.59 -13.41
N ASN A 49 9.00 -20.66 -13.89
CA ASN A 49 8.37 -21.59 -14.83
C ASN A 49 7.16 -22.30 -14.19
N ALA A 50 7.26 -22.75 -12.94
CA ALA A 50 6.14 -23.36 -12.24
C ALA A 50 4.96 -22.39 -12.05
N VAL A 51 5.22 -21.11 -11.73
CA VAL A 51 4.20 -20.06 -11.66
C VAL A 51 3.50 -19.87 -12.99
N GLN A 52 4.25 -19.83 -14.09
CA GLN A 52 3.67 -19.73 -15.42
C GLN A 52 2.78 -20.94 -15.74
N GLU A 53 3.17 -22.17 -15.42
CA GLU A 53 2.36 -23.36 -15.68
C GLU A 53 1.09 -23.41 -14.83
N LEU A 54 1.19 -23.04 -13.55
CA LEU A 54 0.08 -23.09 -12.59
C LEU A 54 -0.94 -21.96 -12.78
N GLN A 55 -0.55 -20.81 -13.31
CA GLN A 55 -1.43 -19.64 -13.55
C GLN A 55 -2.20 -19.20 -12.28
N ARG A 56 -1.54 -19.22 -11.12
CA ARG A 56 -2.15 -18.85 -9.83
C ARG A 56 -1.48 -17.61 -9.25
N PRO A 57 -2.22 -16.71 -8.59
CA PRO A 57 -1.61 -15.64 -7.80
C PRO A 57 -0.60 -16.23 -6.82
N THR A 58 0.58 -15.61 -6.75
CA THR A 58 1.72 -16.17 -6.03
C THR A 58 2.27 -15.16 -5.02
N LEU A 59 2.54 -15.62 -3.79
CA LEU A 59 3.24 -14.85 -2.77
C LEU A 59 4.61 -15.46 -2.50
N VAL A 60 5.65 -14.65 -2.68
CA VAL A 60 7.05 -14.99 -2.37
C VAL A 60 7.45 -14.27 -1.09
N LEU A 61 7.74 -15.02 -0.02
CA LEU A 61 8.17 -14.47 1.26
C LEU A 61 9.70 -14.59 1.41
N ALA A 62 10.35 -13.45 1.58
CA ALA A 62 11.77 -13.38 1.89
C ALA A 62 11.97 -13.00 3.37
N HIS A 63 13.06 -13.49 3.98
CA HIS A 63 13.35 -13.23 5.39
C HIS A 63 13.80 -11.79 5.68
N ASN A 64 14.26 -11.05 4.67
CA ASN A 64 14.62 -9.64 4.80
C ASN A 64 14.29 -8.84 3.52
N LYS A 65 14.36 -7.50 3.63
CA LYS A 65 14.04 -6.56 2.54
C LYS A 65 15.03 -6.66 1.38
N THR A 66 16.31 -6.90 1.65
CA THR A 66 17.36 -6.98 0.62
C THR A 66 17.14 -8.18 -0.31
N LEU A 67 16.86 -9.36 0.26
CA LEU A 67 16.52 -10.53 -0.53
C LEU A 67 15.19 -10.36 -1.25
N ALA A 68 14.20 -9.74 -0.61
CA ALA A 68 12.94 -9.41 -1.27
C ALA A 68 13.16 -8.51 -2.49
N ALA A 69 14.01 -7.49 -2.39
CA ALA A 69 14.33 -6.59 -3.52
C ALA A 69 15.03 -7.34 -4.67
N GLN A 70 15.95 -8.23 -4.34
CA GLN A 70 16.62 -9.07 -5.35
C GLN A 70 15.59 -9.96 -6.07
N LEU A 71 14.78 -10.71 -5.33
CA LEU A 71 13.76 -11.59 -5.92
C LEU A 71 12.74 -10.80 -6.73
N TYR A 72 12.32 -9.63 -6.26
CA TYR A 72 11.43 -8.74 -7.01
C TYR A 72 12.04 -8.37 -8.36
N SER A 73 13.31 -7.96 -8.38
CA SER A 73 14.01 -7.62 -9.62
C SER A 73 14.08 -8.82 -10.59
N GLU A 74 14.42 -10.01 -10.07
CA GLU A 74 14.49 -11.23 -10.88
C GLU A 74 13.10 -11.60 -11.47
N PHE A 75 12.03 -11.62 -10.65
CA PHE A 75 10.69 -11.92 -11.12
C PHE A 75 10.13 -10.85 -12.08
N LYS A 76 10.46 -9.57 -11.87
CA LYS A 76 10.06 -8.50 -12.77
C LYS A 76 10.68 -8.63 -14.16
N GLN A 77 11.91 -9.15 -14.24
CA GLN A 77 12.55 -9.47 -15.51
C GLN A 77 11.90 -10.69 -16.20
N PHE A 78 11.50 -11.71 -15.42
CA PHE A 78 10.81 -12.88 -15.97
C PHE A 78 9.36 -12.59 -16.39
N PHE A 79 8.68 -11.66 -15.74
CA PHE A 79 7.27 -11.32 -15.97
C PHE A 79 7.09 -9.81 -16.20
N PRO A 80 7.67 -9.23 -17.29
CA PRO A 80 7.65 -7.79 -17.52
C PRO A 80 6.24 -7.22 -17.69
N ASP A 81 5.31 -7.98 -18.28
CA ASP A 81 3.95 -7.57 -18.61
C ASP A 81 2.92 -7.94 -17.53
N ASN A 82 3.34 -8.68 -16.49
CA ASN A 82 2.47 -9.10 -15.40
C ASN A 82 2.64 -8.21 -14.16
N ALA A 83 1.69 -8.30 -13.24
CA ALA A 83 1.73 -7.57 -11.97
C ALA A 83 2.72 -8.24 -11.00
N VAL A 84 3.99 -7.92 -11.13
CA VAL A 84 4.99 -8.27 -10.12
C VAL A 84 5.10 -7.10 -9.15
N GLU A 85 4.76 -7.35 -7.89
CA GLU A 85 4.59 -6.33 -6.86
C GLU A 85 5.59 -6.52 -5.72
N TYR A 86 6.00 -5.41 -5.10
CA TYR A 86 6.94 -5.40 -3.99
C TYR A 86 6.27 -4.92 -2.71
N PHE A 87 6.18 -5.77 -1.70
CA PHE A 87 5.47 -5.50 -0.47
C PHE A 87 6.33 -5.70 0.77
N VAL A 88 6.87 -4.63 1.30
CA VAL A 88 7.74 -4.63 2.48
C VAL A 88 7.25 -3.63 3.53
N SER A 89 7.70 -3.79 4.79
CA SER A 89 7.43 -2.82 5.83
C SER A 89 8.17 -1.51 5.59
N TYR A 90 7.63 -0.42 6.13
CA TYR A 90 8.33 0.86 6.18
C TYR A 90 9.72 0.71 6.81
N TYR A 91 10.64 1.62 6.45
CA TYR A 91 11.89 1.71 7.18
C TYR A 91 11.62 2.44 8.50
N ASP A 92 11.92 1.77 9.61
CA ASP A 92 12.07 2.42 10.90
C ASP A 92 13.41 3.15 10.90
N TYR A 93 13.46 4.26 10.18
CA TYR A 93 14.64 5.08 10.16
C TYR A 93 14.61 5.94 11.42
N TYR A 94 15.23 5.43 12.45
CA TYR A 94 15.56 6.19 13.65
C TYR A 94 16.83 6.99 13.36
N GLN A 95 16.76 7.92 12.42
CA GLN A 95 17.74 8.98 12.35
C GLN A 95 17.19 10.07 13.28
N PRO A 96 17.81 10.32 14.44
CA PRO A 96 17.40 11.42 15.29
C PRO A 96 17.51 12.69 14.46
N GLU A 97 16.47 13.52 14.51
CA GLU A 97 16.55 14.88 14.00
C GLU A 97 17.82 15.51 14.55
N ALA A 98 18.72 15.89 13.66
CA ALA A 98 19.98 16.48 14.07
C ALA A 98 19.95 17.97 13.81
N TYR A 99 19.95 18.75 14.87
CA TYR A 99 20.22 20.17 14.81
C TYR A 99 21.73 20.40 14.94
N ILE A 100 22.34 21.03 13.96
CA ILE A 100 23.75 21.43 14.02
C ILE A 100 23.81 22.91 14.48
N PRO A 101 24.09 23.18 15.78
CA PRO A 101 24.03 24.55 16.32
C PRO A 101 25.02 25.52 15.65
N SER A 102 26.15 24.99 15.15
CA SER A 102 27.21 25.83 14.54
C SER A 102 26.82 26.38 13.17
N SER A 103 25.91 25.76 12.45
CA SER A 103 25.44 26.18 11.13
C SER A 103 23.96 26.58 11.10
N GLY A 104 23.23 26.37 12.22
CA GLY A 104 21.78 26.62 12.29
C GLY A 104 20.95 25.68 11.37
N VAL A 105 21.55 24.59 10.90
CA VAL A 105 20.91 23.65 9.97
C VAL A 105 20.16 22.59 10.75
N TYR A 106 18.88 22.46 10.45
CA TYR A 106 18.02 21.38 10.88
C TYR A 106 18.02 20.29 9.82
N ILE A 107 18.48 19.09 10.13
CA ILE A 107 18.43 17.94 9.24
C ILE A 107 17.11 17.25 9.47
N GLU A 108 16.17 17.45 8.53
CA GLU A 108 14.89 16.75 8.54
C GLU A 108 15.06 15.26 8.23
N LYS A 109 14.14 14.47 8.77
CA LYS A 109 14.05 13.04 8.48
C LYS A 109 13.75 12.86 6.99
N ASP A 110 14.50 11.98 6.31
CA ASP A 110 14.26 11.66 4.91
C ASP A 110 12.96 10.85 4.77
N LEU A 111 11.86 11.54 4.44
CA LEU A 111 10.53 10.96 4.26
C LEU A 111 10.37 10.28 2.89
N SER A 112 11.22 10.59 1.93
CA SER A 112 11.09 10.17 0.52
C SER A 112 11.07 8.65 0.34
N ILE A 113 11.90 7.92 1.10
CA ILE A 113 11.96 6.45 1.03
C ILE A 113 10.65 5.81 1.49
N ASN A 114 10.00 6.36 2.51
CA ASN A 114 8.75 5.82 3.02
C ASN A 114 7.57 6.11 2.07
N GLU A 115 7.58 7.23 1.37
CA GLU A 115 6.57 7.56 0.35
C GLU A 115 6.60 6.57 -0.83
N GLU A 116 7.79 6.22 -1.31
CA GLU A 116 7.91 5.22 -2.39
C GLU A 116 7.49 3.82 -1.92
N ILE A 117 7.79 3.44 -0.68
CA ILE A 117 7.31 2.19 -0.10
C ILE A 117 5.78 2.21 0.05
N GLU A 118 5.18 3.32 0.45
CA GLU A 118 3.73 3.46 0.55
C GLU A 118 3.07 3.28 -0.82
N LYS A 119 3.60 3.91 -1.86
CA LYS A 119 3.17 3.71 -3.25
C LYS A 119 3.22 2.24 -3.65
N LEU A 120 4.34 1.54 -3.42
CA LEU A 120 4.50 0.13 -3.76
C LEU A 120 3.51 -0.77 -2.99
N ARG A 121 3.24 -0.46 -1.73
CA ARG A 121 2.24 -1.18 -0.92
C ARG A 121 0.82 -0.94 -1.43
N LEU A 122 0.48 0.29 -1.77
CA LEU A 122 -0.81 0.63 -2.38
C LEU A 122 -0.98 -0.02 -3.75
N SER A 123 0.07 -0.01 -4.59
CA SER A 123 0.08 -0.71 -5.88
C SER A 123 -0.21 -2.20 -5.72
N THR A 124 0.49 -2.86 -4.79
CA THR A 124 0.26 -4.28 -4.47
C THR A 124 -1.19 -4.54 -4.05
N THR A 125 -1.71 -3.72 -3.14
CA THR A 125 -3.08 -3.87 -2.62
C THR A 125 -4.11 -3.67 -3.74
N SER A 126 -3.89 -2.66 -4.57
CA SER A 126 -4.75 -2.37 -5.74
C SER A 126 -4.73 -3.50 -6.76
N SER A 127 -3.55 -4.05 -7.08
CA SER A 127 -3.40 -5.17 -8.00
C SER A 127 -4.13 -6.42 -7.51
N LEU A 128 -4.01 -6.75 -6.21
CA LEU A 128 -4.69 -7.90 -5.60
C LEU A 128 -6.23 -7.74 -5.59
N LEU A 129 -6.72 -6.52 -5.34
CA LEU A 129 -8.16 -6.24 -5.25
C LEU A 129 -8.80 -5.89 -6.59
N SER A 130 -8.02 -5.70 -7.65
CA SER A 130 -8.52 -5.46 -9.02
C SER A 130 -9.16 -6.67 -9.69
N GLY A 131 -9.09 -7.86 -9.06
CA GLY A 131 -9.56 -9.12 -9.63
C GLY A 131 -8.58 -9.76 -10.62
N ARG A 132 -7.38 -9.22 -10.82
CA ARG A 132 -6.31 -9.83 -11.61
C ARG A 132 -5.89 -11.16 -11.00
N ARG A 133 -5.54 -12.12 -11.83
CA ARG A 133 -5.02 -13.42 -11.40
C ARG A 133 -3.52 -13.59 -11.67
N ASP A 134 -2.94 -12.72 -12.48
CA ASP A 134 -1.53 -12.69 -12.85
C ASP A 134 -0.71 -11.78 -11.91
N VAL A 135 -0.93 -11.94 -10.60
CA VAL A 135 -0.26 -11.15 -9.55
C VAL A 135 0.76 -11.99 -8.82
N LEU A 136 2.02 -11.57 -8.84
CA LEU A 136 3.11 -12.14 -8.05
C LEU A 136 3.61 -11.10 -7.06
N VAL A 137 3.41 -11.34 -5.77
CA VAL A 137 3.85 -10.44 -4.71
C VAL A 137 5.13 -10.96 -4.09
N VAL A 138 6.17 -10.13 -4.08
CA VAL A 138 7.40 -10.40 -3.34
C VAL A 138 7.40 -9.57 -2.06
N ALA A 139 7.42 -10.24 -0.91
CA ALA A 139 7.25 -9.60 0.38
C ALA A 139 8.34 -10.01 1.37
N SER A 140 8.60 -9.13 2.35
CA SER A 140 9.39 -9.51 3.53
C SER A 140 8.47 -10.01 4.64
N VAL A 141 8.96 -10.89 5.53
CA VAL A 141 8.18 -11.42 6.67
C VAL A 141 7.59 -10.31 7.54
N SER A 142 8.27 -9.17 7.65
CA SER A 142 7.79 -8.03 8.43
C SER A 142 6.49 -7.39 7.90
N CYS A 143 6.09 -7.69 6.66
CA CYS A 143 4.85 -7.19 6.06
C CYS A 143 3.57 -7.83 6.63
N LEU A 144 3.69 -8.90 7.43
CA LEU A 144 2.55 -9.52 8.11
C LEU A 144 1.88 -8.58 9.14
N TYR A 145 2.58 -7.51 9.52
CA TYR A 145 2.09 -6.48 10.42
C TYR A 145 1.80 -5.18 9.67
N GLY A 146 0.85 -4.37 10.18
CA GLY A 146 0.51 -3.07 9.60
C GLY A 146 -0.16 -3.17 8.24
N ILE A 147 -1.06 -4.13 8.07
CA ILE A 147 -1.90 -4.29 6.88
C ILE A 147 -3.26 -3.66 7.18
N GLY A 148 -3.77 -2.84 6.25
CA GLY A 148 -5.11 -2.29 6.31
C GLY A 148 -6.19 -3.37 6.17
N ASN A 149 -7.45 -3.00 6.44
CA ASN A 149 -8.59 -3.90 6.26
C ASN A 149 -8.98 -3.97 4.78
N PRO A 150 -8.81 -5.12 4.09
CA PRO A 150 -9.12 -5.22 2.65
C PRO A 150 -10.60 -4.99 2.33
N VAL A 151 -11.50 -5.33 3.25
CA VAL A 151 -12.95 -5.13 3.06
C VAL A 151 -13.28 -3.63 3.06
N GLU A 152 -12.72 -2.87 4.01
CA GLU A 152 -12.92 -1.42 4.06
C GLU A 152 -12.23 -0.72 2.88
N PHE A 153 -11.05 -1.18 2.49
CA PHE A 153 -10.36 -0.67 1.31
C PHE A 153 -11.21 -0.85 0.05
N GLN A 154 -11.80 -2.04 -0.15
CA GLN A 154 -12.62 -2.33 -1.33
C GLN A 154 -13.93 -1.54 -1.37
N LYS A 155 -14.55 -1.26 -0.22
CA LYS A 155 -15.77 -0.42 -0.14
C LYS A 155 -15.53 1.02 -0.60
N ASN A 156 -14.30 1.51 -0.49
CA ASN A 156 -13.91 2.86 -0.85
C ASN A 156 -13.26 2.94 -2.25
N VAL A 157 -13.37 1.90 -3.07
CA VAL A 157 -12.97 1.92 -4.49
C VAL A 157 -13.99 2.70 -5.29
N ILE A 158 -13.51 3.62 -6.14
CA ILE A 158 -14.34 4.47 -6.99
C ILE A 158 -14.18 4.00 -8.43
N ALA A 159 -15.24 3.45 -9.02
CA ALA A 159 -15.29 3.17 -10.45
C ALA A 159 -15.94 4.36 -11.15
N LEU A 160 -15.36 4.83 -12.23
CA LEU A 160 -15.87 5.92 -13.06
C LEU A 160 -15.92 5.43 -14.51
N GLU A 161 -16.99 5.78 -15.20
CA GLU A 161 -17.21 5.41 -16.60
C GLU A 161 -17.63 6.63 -17.40
N LYS A 162 -17.15 6.72 -18.64
CA LYS A 162 -17.57 7.76 -19.58
C LYS A 162 -19.09 7.67 -19.82
N GLY A 163 -19.80 8.80 -19.75
CA GLY A 163 -21.25 8.87 -19.83
C GLY A 163 -21.97 8.60 -18.51
N GLU A 164 -21.24 8.33 -17.40
CA GLU A 164 -21.85 8.15 -16.08
C GLU A 164 -22.44 9.47 -15.56
N LEU A 165 -23.68 9.39 -15.09
CA LEU A 165 -24.35 10.53 -14.44
C LEU A 165 -23.97 10.58 -12.97
N ILE A 166 -23.02 11.43 -12.65
CA ILE A 166 -22.55 11.69 -11.29
C ILE A 166 -22.22 13.17 -11.14
N SER A 167 -22.77 13.84 -10.12
CA SER A 167 -22.40 15.23 -9.90
C SER A 167 -20.95 15.37 -9.41
N ARG A 168 -20.30 16.48 -9.78
CA ARG A 168 -18.94 16.81 -9.30
C ARG A 168 -18.87 16.75 -7.78
N THR A 169 -19.85 17.26 -7.07
CA THR A 169 -19.91 17.25 -5.61
C THR A 169 -19.92 15.83 -5.06
N GLN A 170 -20.66 14.91 -5.68
CA GLN A 170 -20.66 13.49 -5.29
C GLN A 170 -19.28 12.85 -5.50
N LEU A 171 -18.61 13.10 -6.64
CA LEU A 171 -17.26 12.58 -6.86
C LEU A 171 -16.27 13.14 -5.83
N LEU A 172 -16.34 14.44 -5.52
CA LEU A 172 -15.48 15.05 -4.49
C LEU A 172 -15.69 14.42 -3.12
N HIS A 173 -16.94 14.13 -2.72
CA HIS A 173 -17.20 13.42 -1.48
C HIS A 173 -16.63 12.00 -1.47
N LYS A 174 -16.79 11.25 -2.56
CA LYS A 174 -16.18 9.92 -2.69
C LYS A 174 -14.67 9.97 -2.59
N LEU A 175 -14.01 10.96 -3.22
CA LEU A 175 -12.55 11.14 -3.14
C LEU A 175 -12.09 11.41 -1.71
N VAL A 176 -12.77 12.32 -0.99
CA VAL A 176 -12.44 12.61 0.41
C VAL A 176 -12.65 11.38 1.31
N GLN A 177 -13.74 10.62 1.11
CA GLN A 177 -13.99 9.36 1.82
C GLN A 177 -12.91 8.31 1.53
N SER A 178 -12.35 8.30 0.32
CA SER A 178 -11.23 7.45 -0.09
C SER A 178 -9.86 8.04 0.28
N LEU A 179 -9.82 9.01 1.20
CA LEU A 179 -8.64 9.67 1.77
C LEU A 179 -7.79 10.46 0.77
N TYR A 180 -8.36 10.89 -0.36
CA TYR A 180 -7.71 11.88 -1.20
C TYR A 180 -7.82 13.27 -0.58
N SER A 181 -6.74 14.04 -0.65
CA SER A 181 -6.70 15.41 -0.14
C SER A 181 -6.82 16.44 -1.28
N ARG A 182 -7.64 17.47 -1.05
CA ARG A 182 -7.73 18.58 -2.01
C ARG A 182 -6.50 19.48 -1.90
N THR A 183 -5.90 19.79 -3.03
CA THR A 183 -4.79 20.75 -3.09
C THR A 183 -5.08 21.92 -4.03
N THR A 184 -4.51 23.07 -3.71
CA THR A 184 -4.40 24.27 -4.58
C THR A 184 -2.94 24.64 -4.85
N GLY A 185 -1.99 23.94 -4.23
CA GLY A 185 -0.55 24.09 -4.37
C GLY A 185 0.06 22.93 -5.15
N GLU A 186 1.08 22.31 -4.55
CA GLU A 186 1.76 21.15 -5.14
C GLU A 186 0.79 19.98 -5.36
N PHE A 187 0.92 19.35 -6.54
CA PHE A 187 0.08 18.24 -6.93
C PHE A 187 0.84 16.92 -6.73
N ASN A 188 0.74 16.40 -5.52
CA ASN A 188 1.42 15.18 -5.09
C ASN A 188 0.47 13.96 -5.13
N ARG A 189 1.04 12.75 -5.01
CA ARG A 189 0.25 11.51 -4.93
C ARG A 189 -0.76 11.56 -3.78
N GLY A 190 -1.95 11.03 -4.00
CA GLY A 190 -3.06 11.09 -3.05
C GLY A 190 -3.82 12.40 -3.05
N ASN A 191 -3.50 13.34 -3.97
CA ASN A 191 -4.17 14.61 -4.06
C ASN A 191 -5.13 14.68 -5.25
N PHE A 192 -6.12 15.56 -5.14
CA PHE A 192 -6.94 16.00 -6.26
C PHE A 192 -7.04 17.53 -6.31
N ARG A 193 -7.28 18.07 -7.49
CA ARG A 193 -7.50 19.51 -7.71
C ARG A 193 -8.65 19.75 -8.68
N LEU A 194 -9.27 20.92 -8.56
CA LEU A 194 -10.35 21.35 -9.43
C LEU A 194 -9.89 22.46 -10.34
N ASN A 195 -10.17 22.30 -11.64
CA ASN A 195 -9.92 23.30 -12.66
C ASN A 195 -11.19 23.49 -13.50
N GLY A 196 -12.13 24.32 -13.04
CA GLY A 196 -13.45 24.50 -13.70
C GLY A 196 -14.26 23.19 -13.67
N ASP A 197 -14.54 22.66 -14.85
CA ASP A 197 -15.30 21.42 -15.04
C ASP A 197 -14.40 20.16 -15.10
N ILE A 198 -13.12 20.29 -14.74
CA ILE A 198 -12.15 19.21 -14.73
C ILE A 198 -11.74 18.91 -13.31
N ILE A 199 -11.68 17.64 -12.96
CA ILE A 199 -11.08 17.15 -11.71
C ILE A 199 -9.83 16.36 -12.07
N ASP A 200 -8.66 16.87 -11.66
CA ASP A 200 -7.40 16.15 -11.75
C ASP A 200 -7.22 15.32 -10.47
N ILE A 201 -6.87 14.05 -10.61
CA ILE A 201 -6.70 13.10 -9.50
C ILE A 201 -5.37 12.39 -9.67
N PHE A 202 -4.49 12.47 -8.65
CA PHE A 202 -3.23 11.75 -8.65
C PHE A 202 -3.28 10.60 -7.65
N PRO A 203 -3.45 9.34 -8.12
CA PRO A 203 -3.52 8.18 -7.23
C PRO A 203 -2.23 7.98 -6.42
N GLY A 204 -2.38 7.49 -5.19
CA GLY A 204 -1.25 7.18 -4.32
C GLY A 204 -0.38 6.01 -4.82
N TYR A 205 -0.93 5.15 -5.69
CA TYR A 205 -0.31 3.91 -6.17
C TYR A 205 0.27 4.00 -7.60
N ALA A 206 0.09 5.12 -8.30
CA ALA A 206 0.47 5.26 -9.70
C ALA A 206 1.46 6.41 -9.93
N ASP A 207 2.14 6.40 -11.07
CA ASP A 207 3.00 7.50 -11.53
C ASP A 207 2.28 8.42 -12.52
N VAL A 208 1.05 8.07 -12.89
CA VAL A 208 0.20 8.85 -13.79
C VAL A 208 -1.00 9.39 -13.02
N ALA A 209 -1.46 10.58 -13.39
CA ALA A 209 -2.66 11.19 -12.87
C ALA A 209 -3.80 11.09 -13.88
N PHE A 210 -5.05 11.27 -13.42
CA PHE A 210 -6.24 11.23 -14.27
C PHE A 210 -6.92 12.60 -14.31
N LYS A 211 -7.42 12.98 -15.50
CA LYS A 211 -8.32 14.10 -15.71
C LYS A 211 -9.72 13.56 -15.97
N ILE A 212 -10.67 14.00 -15.18
CA ILE A 212 -12.09 13.68 -15.34
C ILE A 212 -12.78 14.94 -15.81
N HIS A 213 -13.22 14.94 -17.06
CA HIS A 213 -13.94 16.05 -17.67
C HIS A 213 -15.42 15.89 -17.44
N PHE A 214 -16.09 16.96 -17.00
CA PHE A 214 -17.52 16.99 -16.78
C PHE A 214 -18.22 17.88 -17.80
N PHE A 215 -19.38 17.40 -18.28
CA PHE A 215 -20.36 18.23 -18.97
C PHE A 215 -21.65 18.24 -18.12
N GLY A 216 -21.82 19.30 -17.32
CA GLY A 216 -22.85 19.33 -16.28
C GLY A 216 -22.61 18.30 -15.19
N ASP A 217 -23.52 17.33 -15.06
CA ASP A 217 -23.44 16.21 -14.12
C ASP A 217 -23.11 14.86 -14.80
N GLU A 218 -22.54 14.90 -16.00
CA GLU A 218 -22.12 13.72 -16.75
C GLU A 218 -20.60 13.72 -16.95
N ILE A 219 -19.97 12.56 -16.87
CA ILE A 219 -18.55 12.36 -17.22
C ILE A 219 -18.42 12.30 -18.74
N ASP A 220 -17.87 13.35 -19.34
CA ASP A 220 -17.68 13.45 -20.79
C ASP A 220 -16.43 12.70 -21.26
N GLU A 221 -15.31 12.85 -20.54
CA GLU A 221 -14.05 12.24 -20.93
C GLU A 221 -13.19 11.89 -19.71
N ILE A 222 -12.44 10.80 -19.84
CA ILE A 222 -11.46 10.35 -18.84
C ILE A 222 -10.11 10.18 -19.54
N GLU A 223 -9.08 10.89 -19.06
CA GLU A 223 -7.73 10.86 -19.62
C GLU A 223 -6.69 10.60 -18.51
N SER A 224 -5.62 9.87 -18.85
CA SER A 224 -4.41 9.87 -18.03
C SER A 224 -3.43 10.92 -18.54
N PHE A 225 -2.65 11.49 -17.62
CA PHE A 225 -1.62 12.45 -17.94
C PHE A 225 -0.40 12.34 -17.03
N ASP A 226 0.74 12.78 -17.53
CA ASP A 226 1.95 12.94 -16.74
C ASP A 226 1.79 14.14 -15.80
N PRO A 227 1.84 13.96 -14.45
CA PRO A 227 1.63 15.06 -13.51
C PRO A 227 2.73 16.12 -13.52
N ILE A 228 3.94 15.80 -14.02
CA ILE A 228 5.09 16.71 -14.09
C ILE A 228 5.03 17.51 -15.40
N GLU A 229 4.91 16.82 -16.55
CA GLU A 229 4.89 17.45 -17.87
C GLU A 229 3.49 17.97 -18.26
N ASN A 230 2.45 17.58 -17.54
CA ASN A 230 1.02 17.84 -17.84
C ASN A 230 0.62 17.39 -19.27
N ARG A 231 1.29 16.35 -19.78
CA ARG A 231 1.05 15.77 -21.10
C ARG A 231 0.04 14.64 -21.00
N ILE A 232 -1.00 14.68 -21.81
CA ILE A 232 -1.99 13.62 -21.96
C ILE A 232 -1.29 12.37 -22.52
N LEU A 233 -1.56 11.22 -21.92
CA LEU A 233 -0.98 9.93 -22.28
C LEU A 233 -2.00 9.05 -23.01
N GLU A 234 -3.15 8.79 -22.40
CA GLU A 234 -4.15 7.85 -22.90
C GLU A 234 -5.56 8.26 -22.49
N LYS A 235 -6.57 7.88 -23.30
CA LYS A 235 -8.00 8.05 -23.00
C LYS A 235 -8.60 6.72 -22.59
N PHE A 236 -9.56 6.77 -21.67
CA PHE A 236 -10.21 5.61 -21.09
C PHE A 236 -11.73 5.74 -21.15
N ASP A 237 -12.42 4.65 -21.45
CA ASP A 237 -13.87 4.57 -21.25
C ASP A 237 -14.23 4.32 -19.79
N ARG A 238 -13.32 3.71 -19.03
CA ARG A 238 -13.51 3.38 -17.62
C ARG A 238 -12.20 3.44 -16.84
N VAL A 239 -12.25 3.98 -15.64
CA VAL A 239 -11.14 3.97 -14.68
C VAL A 239 -11.62 3.50 -13.31
N THR A 240 -10.75 2.79 -12.59
CA THR A 240 -10.97 2.40 -11.21
C THR A 240 -9.93 3.08 -10.33
N LEU A 241 -10.38 3.92 -9.41
CA LEU A 241 -9.54 4.62 -8.45
C LEU A 241 -9.62 3.89 -7.11
N PHE A 242 -8.47 3.49 -6.62
CA PHE A 242 -8.34 2.90 -5.28
C PHE A 242 -8.07 3.99 -4.24
N PRO A 243 -8.37 3.75 -2.95
CA PRO A 243 -8.09 4.71 -1.88
C PRO A 243 -6.64 5.21 -1.88
N ALA A 244 -6.47 6.47 -1.49
CA ALA A 244 -5.15 7.10 -1.42
C ALA A 244 -4.28 6.57 -0.26
N ASN A 245 -4.89 5.89 0.72
CA ASN A 245 -4.18 5.27 1.84
C ASN A 245 -4.76 3.89 2.16
N MET A 246 -3.91 2.94 2.53
CA MET A 246 -4.32 1.56 2.83
C MET A 246 -5.10 1.41 4.14
N PHE A 247 -5.06 2.41 5.02
CA PHE A 247 -5.75 2.42 6.30
C PHE A 247 -7.12 3.11 6.25
N VAL A 248 -7.70 3.22 5.05
CA VAL A 248 -9.06 3.74 4.90
C VAL A 248 -10.03 2.89 5.72
N THR A 249 -10.93 3.55 6.43
CA THR A 249 -11.93 2.90 7.29
C THR A 249 -13.23 3.69 7.27
N SER A 250 -14.34 3.04 7.58
CA SER A 250 -15.63 3.72 7.69
C SER A 250 -15.67 4.61 8.94
N PRO A 251 -16.43 5.73 8.92
CA PRO A 251 -16.60 6.63 10.06
C PRO A 251 -17.06 5.91 11.34
N ASP A 252 -17.94 4.91 11.21
CA ASP A 252 -18.46 4.14 12.35
C ASP A 252 -17.37 3.31 13.03
N ILE A 253 -16.50 2.68 12.24
CA ILE A 253 -15.37 1.88 12.76
C ILE A 253 -14.36 2.82 13.44
N LEU A 254 -14.10 3.98 12.85
CA LEU A 254 -13.21 4.98 13.43
C LEU A 254 -13.74 5.48 14.77
N GLN A 255 -15.03 5.82 14.86
CA GLN A 255 -15.64 6.28 16.10
C GLN A 255 -15.61 5.20 17.20
N ASN A 256 -15.88 3.93 16.83
CA ASN A 256 -15.77 2.82 17.76
C ASN A 256 -14.33 2.60 18.24
N ALA A 257 -13.34 2.77 17.36
CA ALA A 257 -11.92 2.66 17.73
C ALA A 257 -11.51 3.78 18.70
N ILE A 258 -11.92 5.03 18.42
CA ILE A 258 -11.68 6.17 19.32
C ILE A 258 -12.29 5.92 20.69
N SER A 259 -13.55 5.47 20.76
CA SER A 259 -14.20 5.16 22.03
C SER A 259 -13.46 4.07 22.82
N LYS A 260 -13.02 3.00 22.16
CA LYS A 260 -12.24 1.94 22.80
C LYS A 260 -10.89 2.45 23.33
N ILE A 261 -10.16 3.25 22.53
CA ILE A 261 -8.89 3.84 22.97
C ILE A 261 -9.10 4.74 24.19
N GLN A 262 -10.18 5.52 24.20
CA GLN A 262 -10.54 6.36 25.35
C GLN A 262 -10.81 5.50 26.58
N ASP A 263 -11.57 4.42 26.45
CA ASP A 263 -11.88 3.49 27.55
C ASP A 263 -10.62 2.80 28.06
N ASP A 264 -9.74 2.33 27.18
CA ASP A 264 -8.47 1.67 27.53
C ASP A 264 -7.54 2.67 28.24
N CYS A 265 -7.39 3.90 27.73
CA CYS A 265 -6.61 4.95 28.39
C CYS A 265 -7.16 5.29 29.78
N PHE A 266 -8.49 5.31 29.94
CA PHE A 266 -9.10 5.52 31.27
C PHE A 266 -8.82 4.36 32.21
N GLN A 267 -8.94 3.10 31.75
CA GLN A 267 -8.66 1.93 32.57
C GLN A 267 -7.19 1.87 33.00
N ASP A 268 -6.25 2.13 32.09
CA ASP A 268 -4.82 2.12 32.37
C ASP A 268 -4.42 3.27 33.31
N ALA A 269 -5.05 4.43 33.20
CA ALA A 269 -4.80 5.56 34.10
C ALA A 269 -5.27 5.29 35.53
N PHE A 270 -6.28 4.45 35.73
CA PHE A 270 -6.84 4.14 37.05
C PHE A 270 -6.40 2.80 37.62
N GLN A 271 -5.80 1.88 36.82
CA GLN A 271 -5.20 0.65 37.33
C GLN A 271 -3.66 0.77 37.31
N PRO A 272 -3.01 0.89 38.46
CA PRO A 272 -1.55 0.84 38.54
C PRO A 272 -1.10 -0.53 37.99
N PRO A 273 -0.03 -0.60 37.16
CA PRO A 273 0.46 -1.84 36.63
C PRO A 273 0.67 -2.85 37.75
N LYS A 274 0.12 -4.06 37.58
CA LYS A 274 0.13 -5.12 38.61
C LYS A 274 1.52 -5.48 39.13
N SER A 275 2.58 -5.07 38.42
CA SER A 275 3.98 -5.26 38.78
C SER A 275 4.59 -4.15 39.66
N TYR A 276 3.90 -3.00 39.85
CA TYR A 276 4.41 -1.89 40.67
C TYR A 276 3.31 -1.26 41.54
N PRO A 277 2.87 -1.93 42.61
CA PRO A 277 1.75 -1.46 43.44
C PRO A 277 2.02 -0.08 44.13
N ASN A 278 3.23 0.38 44.14
CA ASN A 278 3.62 1.65 44.81
C ASN A 278 4.14 2.77 43.88
N ALA A 279 4.04 2.59 42.55
CA ALA A 279 4.55 3.58 41.61
C ALA A 279 3.77 4.91 41.65
N PHE A 280 2.47 4.83 41.91
CA PHE A 280 1.59 6.01 42.00
C PHE A 280 1.85 6.89 43.22
N GLN A 281 2.35 6.33 44.33
CA GLN A 281 2.69 7.10 45.54
C GLN A 281 4.00 7.89 45.41
N LYS A 282 4.83 7.58 44.40
CA LYS A 282 6.13 8.25 44.20
C LYS A 282 6.07 9.40 43.16
N LEU A 283 4.93 9.65 42.55
CA LEU A 283 4.78 10.78 41.61
C LEU A 283 4.70 12.10 42.40
N PRO A 284 5.39 13.14 41.95
CA PRO A 284 5.30 14.46 42.57
C PRO A 284 3.86 14.98 42.56
N LYS A 285 3.45 15.69 43.62
CA LYS A 285 2.06 16.19 43.77
C LYS A 285 1.56 17.02 42.58
N TRP A 286 2.43 17.66 41.83
CA TRP A 286 2.05 18.42 40.63
C TRP A 286 1.63 17.52 39.44
N SER A 287 2.20 16.33 39.31
CA SER A 287 1.79 15.38 38.24
C SER A 287 0.47 14.68 38.56
N GLN A 288 0.12 14.55 39.84
CA GLN A 288 -1.19 14.02 40.26
C GLN A 288 -2.34 14.99 39.97
N ASN A 289 -2.06 16.30 39.93
CA ASN A 289 -3.06 17.31 39.58
C ASN A 289 -3.17 17.58 38.07
N ALA A 290 -2.19 17.18 37.27
CA ALA A 290 -2.23 17.33 35.81
C ALA A 290 -3.22 16.36 35.15
N ILE A 291 -3.60 15.28 35.82
CA ILE A 291 -4.56 14.27 35.32
C ILE A 291 -6.02 14.75 35.41
N TRP A 292 -6.29 15.85 36.17
CA TRP A 292 -7.62 16.39 36.40
C TRP A 292 -7.99 17.61 35.52
N ALA A 293 -7.19 17.94 34.51
CA ALA A 293 -7.50 19.03 33.61
C ALA A 293 -8.53 18.62 32.56
N SER A 294 -9.78 18.93 32.87
CA SER A 294 -10.93 19.18 31.98
C SER A 294 -11.21 18.23 30.79
N PRO A 295 -12.44 17.75 30.64
CA PRO A 295 -12.87 16.92 29.50
C PRO A 295 -12.82 17.61 28.12
N ASN A 296 -12.39 18.87 28.04
CA ASN A 296 -12.44 19.69 26.81
C ASN A 296 -11.08 20.23 26.34
N SER A 297 -9.95 19.73 26.84
CA SER A 297 -8.64 20.13 26.33
C SER A 297 -8.12 19.12 25.32
N ASN A 298 -8.00 19.56 24.07
CA ASN A 298 -7.29 18.84 23.01
C ASN A 298 -5.86 18.54 23.46
N LEU A 299 -5.56 17.27 23.72
CA LEU A 299 -4.19 16.81 23.90
C LEU A 299 -3.60 16.56 22.51
N TYR A 300 -2.66 17.43 22.11
CA TYR A 300 -1.74 17.15 21.01
C TYR A 300 -0.54 16.38 21.60
N PHE A 301 -0.28 15.19 21.05
CA PHE A 301 1.00 14.48 21.20
C PHE A 301 1.89 14.78 20.00
#